data_d44929b0a7cd54b42221d5b52802b4eb
#
_entry.id   d44929b0a7cd54b42221d5b52802b4eb
#
_cell.length_a   1.000
_cell.length_b   1.000
_cell.length_c   1.000
_cell.angle_alpha   90.00
_cell.angle_beta   90.00
_cell.angle_gamma   90.00
#
_symmetry.space_group_name_H-M   'P 1'
#
loop_
_entity.id
_entity.type
_entity.pdbx_description
1 polymer ?
#
loop_
_entity_poly.entity_id
_entity_poly.type
_entity_poly.pdbx_seq_one_letter_code
_entity_poly.pdbx_strand_id
1 'polypeptide(L)'
;STTDAKSPFKKVEGIPDTFVAKLTPAALTTGDLDGDGKAELLIAHQQLARAFKVDAEGKAGIVEQFNAPDPAAELHSALVSRKDGKVSILLIDATHSKLHELVAGKDRVYRADHTHALPVMTPEQCVLMSTGESAKLLLLAKNSFQIAPLDGTTLKLETVASFDSELKDTTPSDLIAASFSGEDRDDIALLDTAKSRVIEFFQPANGSKWQSAMYFRVFETDPHFRGKTGLENEPHDYAALDLDNDGRLDLCLLTHDRVLLYTRKK
;
A
#
# COMPACT_ATOMS: atom_id res chain seq x y z
N SER A 1 30.75 -21.38 15.95
CA SER A 1 30.29 -22.09 14.76
C SER A 1 29.16 -21.27 14.14
N THR A 2 29.52 -20.36 13.22
CA THR A 2 28.56 -19.63 12.38
C THR A 2 28.09 -20.60 11.32
N THR A 3 26.95 -21.23 11.51
CA THR A 3 26.20 -21.82 10.43
C THR A 3 25.74 -20.67 9.55
N ASP A 4 26.22 -20.61 8.31
CA ASP A 4 25.65 -19.78 7.25
C ASP A 4 24.18 -20.16 7.09
N ALA A 5 23.31 -19.43 7.79
CA ALA A 5 21.89 -19.49 7.52
C ALA A 5 21.73 -18.98 6.09
N LYS A 6 21.39 -19.86 5.15
CA LYS A 6 21.03 -19.46 3.80
C LYS A 6 19.95 -18.39 3.95
N SER A 7 20.19 -17.23 3.34
CA SER A 7 19.19 -16.14 3.35
C SER A 7 17.83 -16.71 2.95
N PRO A 8 16.78 -16.50 3.75
CA PRO A 8 15.43 -16.93 3.39
C PRO A 8 14.89 -16.19 2.15
N PHE A 9 15.56 -15.11 1.76
CA PHE A 9 15.16 -14.28 0.63
C PHE A 9 15.92 -14.69 -0.64
N LYS A 10 15.18 -14.86 -1.73
CA LYS A 10 15.76 -15.04 -3.06
C LYS A 10 15.70 -13.70 -3.80
N LYS A 11 16.75 -13.38 -4.53
CA LYS A 11 16.75 -12.25 -5.44
C LYS A 11 15.77 -12.54 -6.58
N VAL A 12 14.86 -11.61 -6.87
CA VAL A 12 14.02 -11.64 -8.07
C VAL A 12 14.88 -11.18 -9.25
N GLU A 13 14.91 -11.98 -10.31
CA GLU A 13 15.63 -11.69 -11.56
C GLU A 13 14.65 -11.28 -12.67
N GLY A 14 15.13 -10.56 -13.67
CA GLY A 14 14.35 -10.19 -14.85
C GLY A 14 13.66 -8.83 -14.77
N ILE A 15 13.75 -8.13 -13.63
CA ILE A 15 13.33 -6.73 -13.53
C ILE A 15 14.54 -5.85 -13.87
N PRO A 16 14.45 -4.95 -14.89
CA PRO A 16 15.58 -4.08 -15.24
C PRO A 16 16.00 -3.18 -14.08
N ASP A 17 17.30 -3.07 -13.83
CA ASP A 17 17.86 -2.23 -12.75
C ASP A 17 17.40 -0.76 -12.85
N THR A 18 17.20 -0.25 -14.07
CA THR A 18 16.68 1.11 -14.30
C THR A 18 15.25 1.30 -13.75
N PHE A 19 14.50 0.22 -13.64
CA PHE A 19 13.13 0.23 -13.13
C PHE A 19 13.08 0.24 -11.59
N VAL A 20 14.12 -0.29 -10.95
CA VAL A 20 14.18 -0.43 -9.49
C VAL A 20 15.10 0.58 -8.81
N ALA A 21 15.99 1.25 -9.55
CA ALA A 21 17.04 2.11 -9.00
C ALA A 21 16.56 3.30 -8.15
N LYS A 22 15.30 3.70 -8.29
CA LYS A 22 14.69 4.84 -7.59
C LYS A 22 13.28 4.53 -7.11
N LEU A 23 12.99 3.26 -6.85
CA LEU A 23 11.68 2.89 -6.33
C LEU A 23 11.47 3.47 -4.94
N THR A 24 10.29 4.02 -4.75
CA THR A 24 9.74 4.27 -3.42
C THR A 24 8.89 3.05 -3.01
N PRO A 25 8.66 2.81 -1.73
CA PRO A 25 7.78 1.74 -1.28
C PRO A 25 6.39 1.78 -1.95
N ALA A 26 5.79 2.95 -2.04
CA ALA A 26 4.49 3.14 -2.67
C ALA A 26 4.44 2.79 -4.17
N ALA A 27 5.59 2.82 -4.87
CA ALA A 27 5.68 2.45 -6.28
C ALA A 27 5.63 0.94 -6.50
N LEU A 28 5.80 0.14 -5.44
CA LEU A 28 5.81 -1.32 -5.46
C LEU A 28 4.55 -1.83 -4.79
N THR A 29 3.65 -2.41 -5.56
CA THR A 29 2.39 -2.94 -5.07
C THR A 29 2.14 -4.35 -5.59
N THR A 30 1.16 -5.02 -5.05
CA THR A 30 0.74 -6.34 -5.53
C THR A 30 -0.77 -6.36 -5.77
N GLY A 31 -1.22 -7.18 -6.72
CA GLY A 31 -2.64 -7.38 -6.97
C GLY A 31 -2.88 -8.49 -7.98
N ASP A 32 -3.95 -9.23 -7.79
CA ASP A 32 -4.37 -10.30 -8.71
C ASP A 32 -5.00 -9.68 -9.96
N LEU A 33 -4.22 -9.63 -11.04
CA LEU A 33 -4.61 -8.99 -12.29
C LEU A 33 -5.45 -9.92 -13.18
N ASP A 34 -5.13 -11.20 -13.21
CA ASP A 34 -5.75 -12.17 -14.11
C ASP A 34 -6.84 -13.05 -13.43
N GLY A 35 -6.97 -12.98 -12.11
CA GLY A 35 -7.99 -13.70 -11.33
C GLY A 35 -7.61 -15.14 -11.03
N ASP A 36 -6.33 -15.50 -11.09
CA ASP A 36 -5.85 -16.83 -10.77
C ASP A 36 -5.63 -17.06 -9.26
N GLY A 37 -5.89 -16.04 -8.45
CA GLY A 37 -5.70 -16.06 -7.00
C GLY A 37 -4.26 -15.81 -6.56
N LYS A 38 -3.36 -15.49 -7.50
CA LYS A 38 -1.97 -15.10 -7.22
C LYS A 38 -1.77 -13.64 -7.60
N ALA A 39 -1.14 -12.91 -6.72
CA ALA A 39 -0.88 -11.51 -6.97
C ALA A 39 0.33 -11.33 -7.91
N GLU A 40 0.18 -10.50 -8.93
CA GLU A 40 1.26 -9.94 -9.72
C GLU A 40 1.94 -8.81 -8.95
N LEU A 41 3.23 -8.61 -9.22
CA LEU A 41 4.00 -7.47 -8.75
C LEU A 41 3.82 -6.30 -9.72
N LEU A 42 3.28 -5.20 -9.22
CA LEU A 42 3.14 -3.96 -10.00
C LEU A 42 4.24 -2.97 -9.60
N ILE A 43 4.86 -2.37 -10.61
CA ILE A 43 5.89 -1.35 -10.41
C ILE A 43 5.50 -0.11 -11.21
N ALA A 44 5.23 0.99 -10.50
CA ALA A 44 5.03 2.29 -11.10
C ALA A 44 6.38 2.98 -11.36
N HIS A 45 6.55 3.55 -12.54
CA HIS A 45 7.78 4.22 -12.93
C HIS A 45 7.51 5.29 -14.01
N GLN A 46 7.78 6.54 -13.69
CA GLN A 46 7.51 7.66 -14.59
C GLN A 46 6.05 7.65 -15.08
N GLN A 47 5.80 7.64 -16.38
CA GLN A 47 4.46 7.68 -16.97
C GLN A 47 3.81 6.31 -17.18
N LEU A 48 4.39 5.23 -16.66
CA LEU A 48 3.85 3.88 -16.86
C LEU A 48 3.98 3.01 -15.60
N ALA A 49 3.17 1.97 -15.54
CA ALA A 49 3.34 0.88 -14.60
C ALA A 49 3.46 -0.45 -15.35
N ARG A 50 4.19 -1.40 -14.78
CA ARG A 50 4.29 -2.76 -15.31
C ARG A 50 3.88 -3.77 -14.27
N ALA A 51 3.15 -4.77 -14.71
CA ALA A 51 2.86 -5.96 -13.93
C ALA A 51 3.85 -7.08 -14.30
N PHE A 52 4.36 -7.75 -13.28
CA PHE A 52 5.29 -8.86 -13.40
C PHE A 52 4.72 -10.09 -12.70
N LYS A 53 4.79 -11.23 -13.36
CA LYS A 53 4.56 -12.52 -12.71
C LYS A 53 5.91 -13.12 -12.36
N VAL A 54 6.08 -13.52 -11.10
CA VAL A 54 7.33 -14.13 -10.61
C VAL A 54 7.11 -15.63 -10.53
N ASP A 55 7.97 -16.39 -11.21
CA ASP A 55 7.91 -17.86 -11.18
C ASP A 55 8.52 -18.45 -9.89
N ALA A 56 8.44 -19.76 -9.74
CA ALA A 56 8.97 -20.47 -8.57
C ALA A 56 10.51 -20.37 -8.43
N GLU A 57 11.20 -20.12 -9.52
CA GLU A 57 12.64 -19.93 -9.60
C GLU A 57 13.06 -18.51 -9.18
N GLY A 58 12.10 -17.57 -9.08
CA GLY A 58 12.34 -16.16 -8.75
C GLY A 58 12.61 -15.30 -9.98
N LYS A 59 12.22 -15.74 -11.17
CA LYS A 59 12.36 -14.96 -12.39
C LYS A 59 11.07 -14.20 -12.69
N ALA A 60 11.17 -12.89 -12.86
CA ALA A 60 10.05 -12.02 -13.21
C ALA A 60 9.91 -11.91 -14.73
N GLY A 61 8.70 -12.11 -15.22
CA GLY A 61 8.29 -11.84 -16.59
C GLY A 61 7.24 -10.72 -16.62
N ILE A 62 7.36 -9.78 -17.56
CA ILE A 62 6.34 -8.75 -17.78
C ILE A 62 5.10 -9.42 -18.35
N VAL A 63 3.95 -9.22 -17.69
CA VAL A 63 2.65 -9.72 -18.15
C VAL A 63 1.78 -8.61 -18.74
N GLU A 64 1.95 -7.36 -18.27
CA GLU A 64 1.18 -6.23 -18.78
C GLU A 64 1.92 -4.90 -18.54
N GLN A 65 1.58 -3.88 -19.34
CA GLN A 65 2.04 -2.52 -19.17
C GLN A 65 0.86 -1.55 -19.26
N PHE A 66 0.80 -0.66 -18.30
CA PHE A 66 -0.21 0.37 -18.15
C PHE A 66 0.42 1.74 -18.38
N ASN A 67 -0.09 2.50 -19.34
CA ASN A 67 0.43 3.83 -19.64
C ASN A 67 -0.55 4.87 -19.11
N ALA A 68 -0.03 5.88 -18.42
CA ALA A 68 -0.84 7.05 -18.06
C ALA A 68 -1.29 7.77 -19.36
N PRO A 69 -2.48 8.37 -19.35
CA PRO A 69 -2.96 9.11 -20.52
C PRO A 69 -2.19 10.43 -20.74
N ASP A 70 -1.57 10.95 -19.71
CA ASP A 70 -0.73 12.15 -19.76
C ASP A 70 0.75 11.74 -19.88
N PRO A 71 1.46 12.12 -20.94
CA PRO A 71 2.87 11.78 -21.10
C PRO A 71 3.78 12.50 -20.07
N ALA A 72 3.27 13.52 -19.39
CA ALA A 72 3.98 14.21 -18.31
C ALA A 72 3.69 13.62 -16.94
N ALA A 73 2.88 12.55 -16.85
CA ALA A 73 2.55 11.93 -15.57
C ALA A 73 3.80 11.41 -14.85
N GLU A 74 3.79 11.56 -13.54
CA GLU A 74 4.78 11.01 -12.61
C GLU A 74 4.07 10.03 -11.66
N LEU A 75 3.99 8.78 -12.10
CA LEU A 75 3.29 7.75 -11.34
C LEU A 75 4.07 7.36 -10.09
N HIS A 76 3.39 7.39 -8.97
CA HIS A 76 3.91 7.03 -7.66
C HIS A 76 3.41 5.66 -7.19
N SER A 77 2.25 5.23 -7.69
CA SER A 77 1.68 3.93 -7.35
C SER A 77 0.77 3.42 -8.47
N ALA A 78 0.59 2.10 -8.53
CA ALA A 78 -0.37 1.44 -9.38
C ALA A 78 -1.09 0.36 -8.57
N LEU A 79 -2.42 0.43 -8.49
CA LEU A 79 -3.24 -0.45 -7.67
C LEU A 79 -4.19 -1.25 -8.57
N VAL A 80 -4.44 -2.50 -8.21
CA VAL A 80 -5.44 -3.35 -8.89
C VAL A 80 -6.74 -3.27 -8.12
N SER A 81 -7.79 -2.79 -8.76
CA SER A 81 -9.16 -2.82 -8.23
C SER A 81 -9.98 -3.86 -8.97
N ARG A 82 -10.72 -4.69 -8.23
CA ARG A 82 -11.60 -5.70 -8.81
C ARG A 82 -13.02 -5.47 -8.30
N LYS A 83 -13.96 -5.34 -9.25
CA LYS A 83 -15.38 -5.17 -8.95
C LYS A 83 -16.21 -5.96 -9.95
N ASP A 84 -17.14 -6.77 -9.49
CA ASP A 84 -18.04 -7.59 -10.32
C ASP A 84 -17.29 -8.40 -11.40
N GLY A 85 -16.12 -8.95 -11.05
CA GLY A 85 -15.26 -9.69 -11.98
C GLY A 85 -14.51 -8.83 -13.00
N LYS A 86 -14.71 -7.51 -12.99
CA LYS A 86 -13.95 -6.57 -13.82
C LYS A 86 -12.74 -6.05 -13.07
N VAL A 87 -11.63 -5.97 -13.78
CA VAL A 87 -10.38 -5.42 -13.25
C VAL A 87 -10.20 -4.01 -13.81
N SER A 88 -9.93 -3.06 -12.92
CA SER A 88 -9.42 -1.74 -13.28
C SER A 88 -8.07 -1.50 -12.61
N ILE A 89 -7.24 -0.70 -13.27
CA ILE A 89 -5.94 -0.29 -12.77
C ILE A 89 -6.03 1.18 -12.39
N LEU A 90 -5.66 1.47 -11.16
CA LEU A 90 -5.65 2.82 -10.62
C LEU A 90 -4.20 3.31 -10.62
N LEU A 91 -3.89 4.28 -11.46
CA LEU A 91 -2.57 4.91 -11.51
C LEU A 91 -2.61 6.22 -10.73
N ILE A 92 -1.79 6.32 -9.69
CA ILE A 92 -1.72 7.47 -8.81
C ILE A 92 -0.56 8.37 -9.23
N ASP A 93 -0.89 9.56 -9.68
CA ASP A 93 0.04 10.66 -9.97
C ASP A 93 -0.13 11.71 -8.87
N ALA A 94 0.58 11.54 -7.76
CA ALA A 94 0.48 12.45 -6.62
C ALA A 94 1.07 13.82 -6.94
N THR A 95 2.11 13.90 -7.79
CA THR A 95 2.72 15.16 -8.21
C THR A 95 1.71 16.08 -8.89
N HIS A 96 0.86 15.53 -9.76
CA HIS A 96 -0.17 16.29 -10.46
C HIS A 96 -1.56 16.17 -9.81
N SER A 97 -1.65 15.53 -8.63
CA SER A 97 -2.90 15.32 -7.90
C SER A 97 -3.98 14.66 -8.76
N LYS A 98 -3.62 13.57 -9.46
CA LYS A 98 -4.50 12.83 -10.37
C LYS A 98 -4.53 11.35 -10.03
N LEU A 99 -5.71 10.77 -10.19
CA LEU A 99 -5.93 9.33 -10.25
C LEU A 99 -6.45 8.99 -11.65
N HIS A 100 -5.76 8.12 -12.37
CA HIS A 100 -6.23 7.61 -13.65
C HIS A 100 -6.76 6.19 -13.44
N GLU A 101 -8.03 5.98 -13.76
CA GLU A 101 -8.63 4.65 -13.81
C GLU A 101 -8.54 4.10 -15.21
N LEU A 102 -7.86 2.97 -15.39
CA LEU A 102 -7.71 2.28 -16.65
C LEU A 102 -8.55 1.01 -16.64
N VAL A 103 -9.26 0.77 -17.72
CA VAL A 103 -10.03 -0.46 -17.95
C VAL A 103 -9.59 -1.13 -19.24
N ALA A 104 -9.68 -2.47 -19.28
CA ALA A 104 -9.40 -3.22 -20.47
C ALA A 104 -10.51 -3.04 -21.52
N GLY A 105 -10.15 -2.64 -22.73
CA GLY A 105 -11.03 -2.63 -23.88
C GLY A 105 -11.35 -4.05 -24.38
N LYS A 106 -12.18 -4.15 -25.42
CA LYS A 106 -12.50 -5.43 -26.10
C LYS A 106 -11.27 -6.12 -26.68
N ASP A 107 -10.26 -5.35 -27.03
CA ASP A 107 -8.95 -5.78 -27.53
C ASP A 107 -7.96 -6.15 -26.41
N ARG A 108 -8.43 -6.16 -25.15
CA ARG A 108 -7.63 -6.40 -23.94
C ARG A 108 -6.55 -5.35 -23.67
N VAL A 109 -6.57 -4.21 -24.36
CA VAL A 109 -5.66 -3.10 -24.08
C VAL A 109 -6.28 -2.20 -23.03
N TYR A 110 -5.53 -1.90 -21.99
CA TYR A 110 -5.94 -0.99 -20.92
C TYR A 110 -5.85 0.47 -21.40
N ARG A 111 -6.92 1.21 -21.22
CA ARG A 111 -7.01 2.64 -21.54
C ARG A 111 -7.66 3.39 -20.42
N ALA A 112 -7.32 4.66 -20.29
CA ALA A 112 -7.98 5.52 -19.32
C ALA A 112 -9.48 5.61 -19.63
N ASP A 113 -10.29 5.23 -18.66
CA ASP A 113 -11.73 5.39 -18.66
C ASP A 113 -12.09 6.70 -17.97
N HIS A 114 -11.47 6.95 -16.81
CA HIS A 114 -11.68 8.17 -16.04
C HIS A 114 -10.35 8.74 -15.52
N THR A 115 -10.34 10.05 -15.33
CA THR A 115 -9.29 10.76 -14.58
C THR A 115 -9.94 11.62 -13.52
N HIS A 116 -9.55 11.38 -12.28
CA HIS A 116 -10.10 12.06 -11.11
C HIS A 116 -9.06 13.01 -10.51
N ALA A 117 -9.53 14.12 -9.97
CA ALA A 117 -8.67 14.98 -9.14
C ALA A 117 -8.53 14.35 -7.74
N LEU A 118 -7.32 14.32 -7.24
CA LEU A 118 -7.00 13.94 -5.86
C LEU A 118 -6.71 15.20 -5.02
N PRO A 119 -6.90 15.16 -3.70
CA PRO A 119 -6.31 16.18 -2.84
C PRO A 119 -4.77 16.11 -2.91
N VAL A 120 -4.11 17.18 -2.53
CA VAL A 120 -2.64 17.17 -2.37
C VAL A 120 -2.28 16.22 -1.24
N MET A 121 -1.52 15.20 -1.56
CA MET A 121 -1.13 14.12 -0.64
C MET A 121 0.18 13.48 -1.06
N THR A 122 0.78 12.70 -0.17
CA THR A 122 1.88 11.80 -0.55
C THR A 122 1.31 10.43 -0.98
N PRO A 123 2.04 9.65 -1.78
CA PRO A 123 1.60 8.32 -2.21
C PRO A 123 1.26 7.37 -1.06
N GLU A 124 2.02 7.45 0.04
CA GLU A 124 1.88 6.62 1.23
C GLU A 124 0.57 6.89 2.00
N GLN A 125 -0.09 8.00 1.67
CA GLN A 125 -1.37 8.40 2.23
C GLN A 125 -2.58 7.89 1.43
N CYS A 126 -2.35 7.06 0.41
CA CYS A 126 -3.41 6.54 -0.46
C CYS A 126 -3.27 5.03 -0.64
N VAL A 127 -4.26 4.27 -0.20
CA VAL A 127 -4.31 2.81 -0.35
C VAL A 127 -5.68 2.33 -0.80
N LEU A 128 -5.75 1.12 -1.33
CA LEU A 128 -7.01 0.41 -1.49
C LEU A 128 -7.37 -0.31 -0.20
N MET A 129 -8.63 -0.21 0.19
CA MET A 129 -9.20 -0.89 1.33
C MET A 129 -10.33 -1.80 0.85
N SER A 130 -10.30 -3.06 1.24
CA SER A 130 -11.39 -4.01 1.05
C SER A 130 -12.45 -3.84 2.14
N THR A 131 -13.71 -3.80 1.73
CA THR A 131 -14.86 -3.70 2.65
C THR A 131 -15.83 -4.87 2.44
N GLY A 132 -15.28 -6.08 2.25
CA GLY A 132 -16.02 -7.27 1.88
C GLY A 132 -16.31 -7.31 0.38
N GLU A 133 -17.45 -6.82 -0.06
CA GLU A 133 -17.89 -6.92 -1.46
C GLU A 133 -17.25 -5.89 -2.42
N SER A 134 -16.63 -4.84 -1.91
CA SER A 134 -16.09 -3.76 -2.75
C SER A 134 -14.77 -3.20 -2.24
N ALA A 135 -13.91 -2.81 -3.18
CA ALA A 135 -12.73 -2.01 -2.85
C ALA A 135 -13.09 -0.52 -2.83
N LYS A 136 -12.48 0.22 -1.92
CA LYS A 136 -12.57 1.67 -1.80
C LYS A 136 -11.19 2.28 -1.75
N LEU A 137 -11.05 3.46 -2.29
CA LEU A 137 -9.83 4.24 -2.12
C LEU A 137 -9.89 4.91 -0.75
N LEU A 138 -8.88 4.65 0.07
CA LEU A 138 -8.73 5.25 1.38
C LEU A 138 -7.60 6.28 1.33
N LEU A 139 -7.88 7.49 1.77
CA LEU A 139 -6.95 8.61 1.78
C LEU A 139 -6.79 9.11 3.21
N LEU A 140 -5.55 9.29 3.64
CA LEU A 140 -5.24 9.92 4.90
C LEU A 140 -5.31 11.44 4.74
N ALA A 141 -6.17 12.08 5.50
CA ALA A 141 -6.20 13.52 5.70
C ALA A 141 -5.64 13.85 7.09
N LYS A 142 -5.38 15.12 7.36
CA LYS A 142 -4.66 15.56 8.56
C LYS A 142 -5.14 14.94 9.89
N ASN A 143 -6.44 14.77 10.07
CA ASN A 143 -7.02 14.16 11.28
C ASN A 143 -8.27 13.33 10.93
N SER A 144 -8.33 12.77 9.73
CA SER A 144 -9.48 12.01 9.27
C SER A 144 -9.10 11.11 8.11
N PHE A 145 -9.89 10.05 7.93
CA PHE A 145 -9.87 9.28 6.69
C PHE A 145 -10.88 9.85 5.71
N GLN A 146 -10.51 9.87 4.45
CA GLN A 146 -11.43 10.10 3.35
C GLN A 146 -11.56 8.80 2.57
N ILE A 147 -12.77 8.36 2.35
CA ILE A 147 -13.05 7.15 1.58
C ILE A 147 -13.77 7.56 0.30
N ALA A 148 -13.31 6.98 -0.81
CA ALA A 148 -13.95 7.14 -2.09
C ALA A 148 -14.38 5.77 -2.62
N PRO A 149 -15.69 5.53 -2.80
CA PRO A 149 -16.13 4.38 -3.56
C PRO A 149 -15.64 4.51 -5.01
N LEU A 150 -15.16 3.40 -5.56
CA LEU A 150 -14.68 3.31 -6.94
C LEU A 150 -15.81 2.80 -7.85
N ASP A 151 -17.00 3.42 -7.79
CA ASP A 151 -18.20 2.94 -8.46
C ASP A 151 -18.84 3.93 -9.42
N GLY A 152 -18.21 5.06 -9.67
CA GLY A 152 -18.80 6.11 -10.46
C GLY A 152 -17.82 6.93 -11.29
N THR A 153 -18.37 7.70 -12.21
CA THR A 153 -17.62 8.62 -13.08
C THR A 153 -16.99 9.79 -12.33
N THR A 154 -17.36 9.99 -11.07
CA THR A 154 -16.84 11.07 -10.23
C THR A 154 -16.41 10.50 -8.89
N LEU A 155 -15.14 10.67 -8.58
CA LEU A 155 -14.60 10.31 -7.28
C LEU A 155 -15.19 11.27 -6.23
N LYS A 156 -16.15 10.80 -5.45
CA LYS A 156 -16.71 11.55 -4.33
C LYS A 156 -15.97 11.13 -3.06
N LEU A 157 -15.11 12.01 -2.58
CA LEU A 157 -14.46 11.82 -1.29
C LEU A 157 -15.48 12.07 -0.18
N GLU A 158 -15.86 11.04 0.52
CA GLU A 158 -16.64 11.14 1.75
C GLU A 158 -15.68 11.20 2.93
N THR A 159 -15.76 12.23 3.75
CA THR A 159 -15.05 12.27 5.02
C THR A 159 -15.70 11.24 5.93
N VAL A 160 -15.07 10.10 6.06
CA VAL A 160 -15.48 9.09 7.01
C VAL A 160 -14.84 9.42 8.32
N ALA A 161 -15.61 10.00 9.21
CA ALA A 161 -15.30 10.26 10.60
C ALA A 161 -13.86 10.75 10.90
N SER A 162 -13.77 11.79 11.70
CA SER A 162 -12.55 12.05 12.48
C SER A 162 -12.24 10.79 13.28
N PHE A 163 -11.05 10.25 13.15
CA PHE A 163 -10.56 9.29 14.12
C PHE A 163 -10.02 10.07 15.32
N ASP A 164 -10.49 9.74 16.50
CA ASP A 164 -9.88 10.25 17.71
C ASP A 164 -8.71 9.33 18.06
N SER A 165 -7.51 9.75 17.71
CA SER A 165 -6.31 9.10 18.22
C SER A 165 -6.21 9.35 19.74
N GLU A 166 -5.98 8.29 20.50
CA GLU A 166 -5.64 8.40 21.92
C GLU A 166 -4.26 9.04 22.12
N LEU A 167 -3.48 9.12 21.04
CA LEU A 167 -2.13 9.63 21.05
C LEU A 167 -2.13 11.13 20.71
N LYS A 168 -1.82 11.92 21.72
CA LYS A 168 -1.53 13.35 21.55
C LYS A 168 -0.13 13.47 20.95
N ASP A 169 0.09 14.41 20.05
CA ASP A 169 1.41 14.70 19.44
C ASP A 169 1.92 13.73 18.38
N THR A 170 1.09 12.85 17.82
CA THR A 170 1.43 12.07 16.64
C THR A 170 1.11 12.84 15.36
N THR A 171 1.88 12.57 14.31
CA THR A 171 1.64 13.10 12.97
C THR A 171 1.71 11.94 11.99
N PRO A 172 0.59 11.22 11.77
CA PRO A 172 0.57 10.11 10.84
C PRO A 172 1.04 10.53 9.46
N SER A 173 1.97 9.76 8.91
CA SER A 173 2.54 9.97 7.58
C SER A 173 2.11 8.91 6.60
N ASP A 174 1.84 7.71 7.11
CA ASP A 174 1.64 6.50 6.31
C ASP A 174 0.40 5.74 6.77
N LEU A 175 -0.13 4.92 5.87
CA LEU A 175 -1.40 4.23 5.99
C LEU A 175 -1.31 2.82 5.42
N ILE A 176 -1.77 1.84 6.19
CA ILE A 176 -1.93 0.45 5.72
C ILE A 176 -3.39 0.06 5.90
N ALA A 177 -3.98 -0.53 4.86
CA ALA A 177 -5.26 -1.21 4.95
C ALA A 177 -5.03 -2.71 4.75
N ALA A 178 -5.39 -3.52 5.75
CA ALA A 178 -5.21 -4.96 5.72
C ALA A 178 -6.09 -5.64 6.77
N SER A 179 -6.49 -6.88 6.54
CA SER A 179 -7.29 -7.65 7.51
C SER A 179 -6.42 -8.15 8.66
N PHE A 180 -6.05 -7.27 9.57
CA PHE A 180 -5.32 -7.63 10.80
C PHE A 180 -6.20 -8.36 11.82
N SER A 181 -7.51 -8.08 11.85
CA SER A 181 -8.47 -8.76 12.71
C SER A 181 -8.83 -10.16 12.22
N GLY A 182 -8.57 -10.47 10.95
CA GLY A 182 -8.97 -11.72 10.29
C GLY A 182 -10.47 -11.77 9.96
N GLU A 183 -11.13 -10.62 9.89
CA GLU A 183 -12.48 -10.47 9.37
C GLU A 183 -12.42 -10.26 7.83
N ASP A 184 -13.57 -10.42 7.14
CA ASP A 184 -13.66 -10.22 5.68
C ASP A 184 -13.56 -8.74 5.25
N ARG A 185 -12.91 -7.94 6.05
CA ARG A 185 -12.70 -6.50 5.82
C ARG A 185 -11.34 -6.07 6.34
N ASP A 186 -10.82 -5.02 5.76
CA ASP A 186 -9.56 -4.45 6.24
C ASP A 186 -9.77 -3.59 7.49
N ASP A 187 -8.81 -3.68 8.38
CA ASP A 187 -8.52 -2.71 9.43
C ASP A 187 -7.58 -1.63 8.87
N ILE A 188 -7.43 -0.53 9.58
CA ILE A 188 -6.52 0.54 9.20
C ILE A 188 -5.40 0.62 10.23
N ALA A 189 -4.15 0.63 9.78
CA ALA A 189 -3.02 1.00 10.61
C ALA A 189 -2.45 2.35 10.15
N LEU A 190 -2.31 3.28 11.08
CA LEU A 190 -1.64 4.57 10.88
C LEU A 190 -0.25 4.52 11.48
N LEU A 191 0.72 5.02 10.72
CA LEU A 191 2.10 5.08 11.12
C LEU A 191 2.56 6.53 11.23
N ASP A 192 3.12 6.89 12.39
CA ASP A 192 3.94 8.10 12.55
C ASP A 192 5.40 7.67 12.52
N THR A 193 6.00 7.69 11.33
CA THR A 193 7.36 7.20 11.11
C THR A 193 8.42 8.26 11.46
N ALA A 194 8.08 9.52 11.34
CA ALA A 194 9.05 10.63 11.45
C ALA A 194 9.30 11.06 12.90
N LYS A 195 8.26 11.10 13.73
CA LYS A 195 8.34 11.76 15.05
C LYS A 195 8.21 10.76 16.20
N SER A 196 7.07 10.14 16.32
CA SER A 196 6.73 9.32 17.51
C SER A 196 7.04 7.85 17.33
N ARG A 197 7.24 7.40 16.09
CA ARG A 197 7.52 6.00 15.74
C ARG A 197 6.47 5.06 16.31
N VAL A 198 5.22 5.44 16.11
CA VAL A 198 4.05 4.76 16.66
C VAL A 198 3.23 4.19 15.52
N ILE A 199 2.69 3.01 15.73
CA ILE A 199 1.66 2.42 14.90
C ILE A 199 0.38 2.35 15.73
N GLU A 200 -0.71 2.89 15.19
CA GLU A 200 -2.03 2.85 15.79
C GLU A 200 -3.00 2.15 14.86
N PHE A 201 -3.69 1.13 15.36
CA PHE A 201 -4.66 0.34 14.63
C PHE A 201 -6.06 0.84 14.91
N PHE A 202 -6.85 0.95 13.85
CA PHE A 202 -8.24 1.36 13.91
C PHE A 202 -9.13 0.26 13.36
N GLN A 203 -10.23 0.03 14.04
CA GLN A 203 -11.27 -0.90 13.64
C GLN A 203 -12.61 -0.16 13.49
N PRO A 204 -13.48 -0.59 12.56
CA PRO A 204 -14.81 -0.05 12.47
C PRO A 204 -15.58 -0.25 13.76
N ALA A 205 -16.18 0.82 14.25
CA ALA A 205 -17.12 0.79 15.35
C ALA A 205 -18.56 0.81 14.83
N ASN A 206 -19.54 0.83 15.73
CA ASN A 206 -20.95 0.94 15.38
C ASN A 206 -21.22 2.18 14.53
N GLY A 207 -21.80 1.99 13.36
CA GLY A 207 -22.02 3.04 12.36
C GLY A 207 -20.79 3.24 11.47
N SER A 208 -20.57 4.46 10.98
CA SER A 208 -19.45 4.83 10.11
C SER A 208 -18.22 5.35 10.86
N LYS A 209 -18.11 5.05 12.16
CA LYS A 209 -17.01 5.52 12.99
C LYS A 209 -15.90 4.48 13.06
N TRP A 210 -14.67 4.96 13.12
CA TRP A 210 -13.48 4.17 13.40
C TRP A 210 -12.99 4.47 14.81
N GLN A 211 -12.57 3.46 15.53
CA GLN A 211 -12.05 3.60 16.88
C GLN A 211 -10.66 2.99 16.97
N SER A 212 -9.81 3.60 17.77
CA SER A 212 -8.52 3.04 18.13
C SER A 212 -8.72 1.71 18.86
N ALA A 213 -8.09 0.67 18.34
CA ALA A 213 -8.13 -0.68 18.91
C ALA A 213 -6.88 -0.96 19.76
N MET A 214 -5.72 -0.55 19.24
CA MET A 214 -4.44 -0.68 19.93
C MET A 214 -3.40 0.24 19.29
N TYR A 215 -2.37 0.53 20.06
CA TYR A 215 -1.16 1.19 19.54
C TYR A 215 0.09 0.68 20.22
N PHE A 216 1.22 0.80 19.55
CA PHE A 216 2.52 0.52 20.14
C PHE A 216 3.62 1.37 19.50
N ARG A 217 4.71 1.56 20.21
CA ARG A 217 5.92 2.17 19.65
C ARG A 217 6.76 1.11 18.99
N VAL A 218 7.24 1.38 17.78
CA VAL A 218 8.09 0.46 17.01
C VAL A 218 9.41 0.20 17.73
N PHE A 219 9.91 1.23 18.45
CA PHE A 219 11.05 1.10 19.34
C PHE A 219 10.71 1.64 20.72
N GLU A 220 11.15 0.94 21.76
CA GLU A 220 11.46 1.61 23.00
C GLU A 220 12.54 2.64 22.70
N THR A 221 12.35 3.85 23.15
CA THR A 221 13.20 5.00 22.81
C THR A 221 14.66 4.65 23.09
N ASP A 222 15.45 4.39 22.06
CA ASP A 222 16.89 4.40 22.20
C ASP A 222 17.33 5.88 22.35
N PRO A 223 17.73 6.32 23.54
CA PRO A 223 18.10 7.71 23.76
C PRO A 223 19.36 8.11 22.96
N HIS A 224 20.09 7.15 22.43
CA HIS A 224 21.29 7.35 21.62
C HIS A 224 21.02 7.30 20.11
N PHE A 225 19.86 6.83 19.70
CA PHE A 225 19.49 6.82 18.28
C PHE A 225 19.26 8.25 17.79
N ARG A 226 20.12 8.72 16.89
CA ARG A 226 20.02 10.07 16.30
C ARG A 226 19.47 10.06 14.87
N GLY A 227 19.10 8.89 14.37
CA GLY A 227 18.86 8.70 12.94
C GLY A 227 20.18 8.60 12.17
N LYS A 228 20.14 7.96 11.02
CA LYS A 228 21.21 8.07 10.03
C LYS A 228 20.72 9.05 8.96
N THR A 229 21.60 9.89 8.43
CA THR A 229 21.29 10.77 7.31
C THR A 229 20.62 9.97 6.20
N GLY A 230 19.38 10.32 5.86
CA GLY A 230 18.55 9.59 4.89
C GLY A 230 17.76 8.40 5.45
N LEU A 231 17.82 8.11 6.76
CA LEU A 231 17.04 7.09 7.45
C LEU A 231 16.46 7.67 8.75
N GLU A 232 15.88 8.84 8.66
CA GLU A 232 15.32 9.56 9.81
C GLU A 232 13.94 9.02 10.19
N ASN A 233 13.23 8.42 9.23
CA ASN A 233 11.93 7.82 9.44
C ASN A 233 12.07 6.36 9.87
N GLU A 234 11.30 5.94 10.86
CA GLU A 234 11.28 4.57 11.38
C GLU A 234 9.86 4.13 11.76
N PRO A 235 9.39 3.02 11.25
CA PRO A 235 10.04 2.19 10.23
C PRO A 235 10.17 2.96 8.91
N HIS A 236 11.19 2.64 8.10
CA HIS A 236 11.36 3.29 6.82
C HIS A 236 10.67 2.55 5.67
N ASP A 237 10.19 1.32 5.95
CA ASP A 237 9.38 0.55 5.05
C ASP A 237 8.51 -0.45 5.84
N TYR A 238 7.42 -0.91 5.24
CA TYR A 238 6.49 -1.83 5.87
C TYR A 238 5.72 -2.64 4.83
N ALA A 239 5.22 -3.81 5.24
CA ALA A 239 4.32 -4.62 4.44
C ALA A 239 3.35 -5.40 5.32
N ALA A 240 2.14 -5.61 4.83
CA ALA A 240 1.19 -6.57 5.40
C ALA A 240 1.18 -7.82 4.50
N LEU A 241 1.56 -8.98 5.04
CA LEU A 241 1.65 -10.24 4.30
C LEU A 241 1.45 -11.42 5.25
N ASP A 242 0.95 -12.53 4.73
CA ASP A 242 0.80 -13.78 5.47
C ASP A 242 2.18 -14.47 5.55
N LEU A 243 2.87 -14.33 6.68
CA LEU A 243 4.24 -14.81 6.88
C LEU A 243 4.29 -16.27 7.29
N ASP A 244 3.26 -16.75 8.00
CA ASP A 244 3.23 -18.10 8.56
C ASP A 244 2.24 -19.04 7.83
N ASN A 245 1.61 -18.55 6.75
CA ASN A 245 0.62 -19.25 5.91
C ASN A 245 -0.62 -19.70 6.71
N ASP A 246 -1.06 -18.87 7.65
CA ASP A 246 -2.28 -19.15 8.42
C ASP A 246 -3.55 -18.50 7.81
N GLY A 247 -3.41 -17.80 6.69
CA GLY A 247 -4.46 -17.12 5.95
C GLY A 247 -4.78 -15.72 6.49
N ARG A 248 -3.96 -15.19 7.41
CA ARG A 248 -4.10 -13.85 7.99
C ARG A 248 -2.90 -13.01 7.65
N LEU A 249 -3.10 -11.71 7.58
CA LEU A 249 -2.00 -10.81 7.32
C LEU A 249 -1.27 -10.45 8.62
N ASP A 250 0.04 -10.60 8.57
CA ASP A 250 0.99 -10.17 9.57
C ASP A 250 1.58 -8.82 9.19
N LEU A 251 2.21 -8.14 10.14
CA LEU A 251 2.89 -6.89 9.89
C LEU A 251 4.40 -7.09 9.88
N CYS A 252 5.03 -6.73 8.78
CA CYS A 252 6.47 -6.68 8.61
C CYS A 252 6.93 -5.23 8.58
N LEU A 253 7.89 -4.87 9.44
CA LEU A 253 8.46 -3.52 9.48
C LEU A 253 9.96 -3.61 9.21
N LEU A 254 10.44 -2.78 8.30
CA LEU A 254 11.85 -2.63 8.01
C LEU A 254 12.40 -1.41 8.73
N THR A 255 13.38 -1.63 9.58
CA THR A 255 14.04 -0.58 10.36
C THR A 255 15.51 -0.48 9.96
N HIS A 256 16.22 0.53 10.46
CA HIS A 256 17.61 0.80 10.09
C HIS A 256 18.58 -0.37 10.36
N ASP A 257 18.24 -1.27 11.26
CA ASP A 257 19.15 -2.34 11.72
C ASP A 257 18.53 -3.74 11.68
N ARG A 258 17.20 -3.86 11.49
CA ARG A 258 16.51 -5.15 11.52
C ARG A 258 15.16 -5.13 10.82
N VAL A 259 14.64 -6.33 10.60
CA VAL A 259 13.25 -6.56 10.21
C VAL A 259 12.48 -7.01 11.44
N LEU A 260 11.39 -6.33 11.76
CA LEU A 260 10.47 -6.69 12.84
C LEU A 260 9.26 -7.40 12.23
N LEU A 261 8.94 -8.57 12.74
CA LEU A 261 7.82 -9.38 12.29
C LEU A 261 6.83 -9.50 13.44
N TYR A 262 5.62 -8.99 13.23
CA TYR A 262 4.52 -9.07 14.16
C TYR A 262 3.51 -10.06 13.62
N THR A 263 3.60 -11.31 14.10
CA THR A 263 2.65 -12.37 13.73
C THR A 263 1.50 -12.42 14.72
N ARG A 264 0.31 -12.67 14.21
CA ARG A 264 -0.85 -12.84 15.05
C ARG A 264 -0.84 -14.23 15.68
N LYS A 265 -0.82 -14.32 17.00
CA LYS A 265 -1.00 -15.60 17.69
C LYS A 265 -2.45 -16.07 17.55
N LYS A 266 -2.60 -17.38 17.32
CA LYS A 266 -3.90 -18.08 17.33
C LYS A 266 -4.57 -18.01 18.68
#